data_199474cbd809e9beb89eda57b5fb6fb8
#
_entry.id   199474cbd809e9beb89eda57b5fb6fb8
#
_cell.length_a   1.000
_cell.length_b   1.000
_cell.length_c   1.000
_cell.angle_alpha   90.00
_cell.angle_beta   90.00
_cell.angle_gamma   90.00
#
_symmetry.space_group_name_H-M   'P 1'
#
loop_
_entity.id
_entity.type
_entity.pdbx_description
1 polymer ?
#
loop_
_entity_poly.entity_id
_entity_poly.type
_entity_poly.pdbx_seq_one_letter_code
_entity_poly.pdbx_strand_id
1 'polypeptide(L)'
;QWDPKSPWHDRRVRLAAYYAIDRRSLNEAENLGASRLTRAVVPRKFEFALPLEPYPYDPAKANQLLTEAGYPNGFDAGDFYPYPPYFSMGEAVATNLAAVGIRTKILTMERGAFQKAWLSKKLKGVCFCVHAPYGNAASRMAEFVPIEGSFARGADPDIEALYRQQARETDRKKREAMLHQIQQL
;
A
#
# COMPACT_ATOMS: atom_id res chain seq x y z
N GLN A 1 -9.12 8.13 10.53
CA GLN A 1 -7.96 8.57 11.31
C GLN A 1 -7.01 7.40 11.53
N TRP A 2 -5.74 7.61 11.33
CA TRP A 2 -4.72 6.62 11.62
C TRP A 2 -4.55 6.52 13.15
N ASP A 3 -4.45 5.29 13.66
CA ASP A 3 -4.18 5.11 15.09
C ASP A 3 -2.77 5.64 15.42
N PRO A 4 -2.64 6.72 16.20
CA PRO A 4 -1.34 7.30 16.52
C PRO A 4 -0.46 6.39 17.40
N LYS A 5 -1.06 5.36 18.03
CA LYS A 5 -0.34 4.36 18.81
C LYS A 5 0.22 3.22 17.95
N SER A 6 -0.24 3.11 16.70
CA SER A 6 0.24 2.07 15.79
C SER A 6 1.63 2.41 15.27
N PRO A 7 2.58 1.45 15.23
CA PRO A 7 3.86 1.64 14.54
C PRO A 7 3.69 2.14 13.09
N TRP A 8 2.63 1.72 12.42
CA TRP A 8 2.31 2.12 11.04
C TRP A 8 1.94 3.59 10.88
N HIS A 9 1.68 4.32 11.97
CA HIS A 9 1.47 5.77 11.93
C HIS A 9 2.74 6.51 11.47
N ASP A 10 3.91 6.01 11.85
CA ASP A 10 5.18 6.57 11.43
C ASP A 10 5.48 6.26 9.95
N ARG A 11 5.71 7.31 9.15
CA ARG A 11 6.05 7.18 7.73
C ARG A 11 7.33 6.37 7.52
N ARG A 12 8.30 6.43 8.44
CA ARG A 12 9.56 5.67 8.36
C ARG A 12 9.32 4.17 8.44
N VAL A 13 8.39 3.74 9.30
CA VAL A 13 7.98 2.33 9.41
C VAL A 13 7.34 1.84 8.11
N ARG A 14 6.45 2.65 7.50
CA ARG A 14 5.84 2.30 6.21
C ARG A 14 6.87 2.20 5.10
N LEU A 15 7.83 3.14 5.04
CA LEU A 15 8.93 3.09 4.07
C LEU A 15 9.86 1.88 4.31
N ALA A 16 10.15 1.54 5.56
CA ALA A 16 10.92 0.34 5.88
C ALA A 16 10.28 -0.92 5.31
N ALA A 17 8.97 -1.07 5.45
CA ALA A 17 8.25 -2.18 4.83
C ALA A 17 8.35 -2.18 3.30
N TYR A 18 8.36 -1.02 2.65
CA TYR A 18 8.58 -0.94 1.20
C TYR A 18 9.99 -1.40 0.79
N TYR A 19 11.03 -1.01 1.52
CA TYR A 19 12.42 -1.42 1.24
C TYR A 19 12.68 -2.88 1.60
N ALA A 20 11.93 -3.45 2.54
CA ALA A 20 12.07 -4.84 2.99
C ALA A 20 11.57 -5.87 1.97
N ILE A 21 10.68 -5.51 1.04
CA ILE A 21 10.03 -6.46 0.13
C ILE A 21 10.80 -6.56 -1.17
N ASP A 22 11.35 -7.75 -1.48
CA ASP A 22 11.97 -8.08 -2.76
C ASP A 22 10.91 -8.37 -3.83
N ARG A 23 10.40 -7.29 -4.43
CA ARG A 23 9.36 -7.39 -5.46
C ARG A 23 9.83 -8.05 -6.74
N ARG A 24 11.14 -8.02 -7.03
CA ARG A 24 11.68 -8.67 -8.23
C ARG A 24 11.62 -10.18 -8.06
N SER A 25 12.18 -10.70 -6.98
CA SER A 25 12.12 -12.15 -6.69
C SER A 25 10.70 -12.67 -6.56
N LEU A 26 9.81 -11.88 -5.93
CA LEU A 26 8.37 -12.20 -5.87
C LEU A 26 7.74 -12.27 -7.27
N ASN A 27 8.05 -11.33 -8.15
CA ASN A 27 7.54 -11.33 -9.52
C ASN A 27 8.03 -12.52 -10.33
N GLU A 28 9.31 -12.87 -10.20
CA GLU A 28 9.87 -14.07 -10.86
C GLU A 28 9.21 -15.36 -10.36
N ALA A 29 9.09 -15.51 -9.04
CA ALA A 29 8.55 -16.73 -8.44
C ALA A 29 7.05 -16.93 -8.70
N GLU A 30 6.25 -15.86 -8.59
CA GLU A 30 4.79 -15.95 -8.60
C GLU A 30 4.17 -15.62 -9.98
N ASN A 31 4.87 -14.85 -10.82
CA ASN A 31 4.35 -14.36 -12.10
C ASN A 31 5.32 -14.57 -13.26
N LEU A 32 6.35 -15.40 -13.09
CA LEU A 32 7.38 -15.68 -14.13
C LEU A 32 7.97 -14.39 -14.75
N GLY A 33 8.12 -13.33 -13.92
CA GLY A 33 8.63 -12.04 -14.37
C GLY A 33 7.63 -11.20 -15.20
N ALA A 34 6.43 -11.70 -15.46
CA ALA A 34 5.47 -11.06 -16.38
C ALA A 34 4.82 -9.78 -15.83
N SER A 35 4.86 -9.55 -14.52
CA SER A 35 4.24 -8.37 -13.93
C SER A 35 5.16 -7.16 -13.97
N ARG A 36 4.59 -5.99 -14.22
CA ARG A 36 5.32 -4.72 -14.13
C ARG A 36 5.34 -4.22 -12.69
N LEU A 37 6.53 -4.03 -12.18
CA LEU A 37 6.73 -3.46 -10.85
C LEU A 37 6.49 -1.96 -10.86
N THR A 38 5.85 -1.45 -9.81
CA THR A 38 5.58 -0.02 -9.62
C THR A 38 5.30 0.26 -8.15
N ARG A 39 5.45 1.52 -7.73
CA ARG A 39 4.91 2.02 -6.45
C ARG A 39 3.63 2.82 -6.62
N ALA A 40 3.19 3.02 -7.87
CA ALA A 40 1.98 3.78 -8.16
C ALA A 40 0.73 2.94 -7.92
N VAL A 41 -0.28 3.52 -7.29
CA VAL A 41 -1.62 2.94 -7.17
C VAL A 41 -2.44 3.12 -8.43
N VAL A 42 -2.03 4.03 -9.33
CA VAL A 42 -2.66 4.29 -10.62
C VAL A 42 -1.88 3.56 -11.71
N PRO A 43 -2.52 2.67 -12.49
CA PRO A 43 -1.86 1.99 -13.61
C PRO A 43 -1.34 2.98 -14.66
N ARG A 44 -0.14 2.74 -15.19
CA ARG A 44 0.53 3.64 -16.16
C ARG A 44 -0.29 4.02 -17.39
N LYS A 45 -1.22 3.15 -17.82
CA LYS A 45 -2.05 3.40 -19.01
C LYS A 45 -3.29 4.25 -18.71
N PHE A 46 -3.53 4.60 -17.46
CA PHE A 46 -4.67 5.42 -17.09
C PHE A 46 -4.37 6.89 -17.35
N GLU A 47 -5.40 7.63 -17.74
CA GLU A 47 -5.33 9.08 -17.85
C GLU A 47 -4.87 9.68 -16.53
N PHE A 48 -3.95 10.63 -16.58
CA PHE A 48 -3.30 11.29 -15.44
C PHE A 48 -2.50 10.34 -14.51
N ALA A 49 -2.10 9.18 -15.01
CA ALA A 49 -1.17 8.33 -14.27
C ALA A 49 0.22 8.95 -14.20
N LEU A 50 0.80 8.97 -13.01
CA LEU A 50 2.20 9.32 -12.82
C LEU A 50 3.03 8.01 -12.81
N PRO A 51 3.96 7.81 -13.76
CA PRO A 51 4.79 6.61 -13.77
C PRO A 51 5.84 6.70 -12.65
N LEU A 52 5.57 5.98 -11.56
CA LEU A 52 6.47 5.91 -10.41
C LEU A 52 7.20 4.58 -10.39
N GLU A 53 8.54 4.63 -10.36
CA GLU A 53 9.35 3.42 -10.24
C GLU A 53 9.23 2.81 -8.83
N PRO A 54 9.31 1.48 -8.69
CA PRO A 54 9.24 0.83 -7.39
C PRO A 54 10.41 1.25 -6.50
N TYR A 55 10.20 1.25 -5.18
CA TYR A 55 11.32 1.32 -4.26
C TYR A 55 12.23 0.10 -4.45
N PRO A 56 13.57 0.26 -4.41
CA PRO A 56 14.48 -0.87 -4.49
C PRO A 56 14.34 -1.77 -3.26
N TYR A 57 14.69 -3.03 -3.41
CA TYR A 57 14.89 -3.92 -2.28
C TYR A 57 16.18 -3.53 -1.56
N ASP A 58 16.06 -3.08 -0.31
CA ASP A 58 17.18 -2.64 0.51
C ASP A 58 16.89 -2.90 2.00
N PRO A 59 17.15 -4.13 2.49
CA PRO A 59 16.94 -4.47 3.90
C PRO A 59 17.79 -3.63 4.87
N ALA A 60 18.97 -3.17 4.44
CA ALA A 60 19.81 -2.32 5.28
C ALA A 60 19.15 -0.95 5.52
N LYS A 61 18.59 -0.36 4.46
CA LYS A 61 17.80 0.87 4.56
C LYS A 61 16.52 0.67 5.38
N ALA A 62 15.87 -0.48 5.24
CA ALA A 62 14.70 -0.83 6.05
C ALA A 62 15.04 -0.86 7.54
N ASN A 63 16.13 -1.54 7.92
CA ASN A 63 16.60 -1.61 9.31
C ASN A 63 17.01 -0.24 9.85
N GLN A 64 17.67 0.59 9.05
CA GLN A 64 17.99 1.98 9.42
C GLN A 64 16.73 2.75 9.76
N LEU A 65 15.72 2.73 8.88
CA LEU A 65 14.44 3.45 9.07
C LEU A 65 13.68 2.96 10.31
N LEU A 66 13.69 1.65 10.57
CA LEU A 66 13.09 1.07 11.79
C LEU A 66 13.81 1.56 13.04
N THR A 67 15.15 1.59 13.05
CA THR A 67 15.94 2.10 14.15
C THR A 67 15.65 3.58 14.42
N GLU A 68 15.61 4.41 13.37
CA GLU A 68 15.26 5.84 13.46
C GLU A 68 13.84 6.07 13.98
N ALA A 69 12.92 5.12 13.69
CA ALA A 69 11.54 5.15 14.17
C ALA A 69 11.38 4.61 15.62
N GLY A 70 12.47 4.15 16.27
CA GLY A 70 12.44 3.61 17.62
C GLY A 70 12.23 2.10 17.71
N TYR A 71 12.38 1.37 16.61
CA TYR A 71 12.19 -0.09 16.53
C TYR A 71 13.48 -0.82 16.09
N PRO A 72 14.64 -0.68 16.78
CA PRO A 72 15.90 -1.28 16.35
C PRO A 72 15.87 -2.81 16.32
N ASN A 73 14.98 -3.44 17.08
CA ASN A 73 14.77 -4.90 17.11
C ASN A 73 13.46 -5.32 16.41
N GLY A 74 12.91 -4.43 15.58
CA GLY A 74 11.61 -4.62 14.96
C GLY A 74 10.45 -4.56 15.95
N PHE A 75 9.28 -5.02 15.53
CA PHE A 75 8.05 -5.01 16.33
C PHE A 75 7.09 -6.11 15.89
N ASP A 76 6.08 -6.38 16.72
CA ASP A 76 4.96 -7.23 16.37
C ASP A 76 3.91 -6.38 15.62
N ALA A 77 3.74 -6.66 14.33
CA ALA A 77 2.80 -5.97 13.47
C ALA A 77 1.38 -6.59 13.49
N GLY A 78 1.19 -7.61 14.32
CA GLY A 78 -0.09 -8.31 14.49
C GLY A 78 -0.43 -9.22 13.31
N ASP A 79 -1.72 -9.28 13.00
CA ASP A 79 -2.23 -10.18 11.97
C ASP A 79 -1.88 -9.71 10.56
N PHE A 80 -1.62 -10.69 9.68
CA PHE A 80 -1.44 -10.47 8.25
C PHE A 80 -2.44 -11.30 7.45
N TYR A 81 -3.23 -10.64 6.65
CA TYR A 81 -4.32 -11.21 5.86
C TYR A 81 -3.96 -11.22 4.37
N PRO A 82 -3.44 -12.33 3.81
CA PRO A 82 -3.25 -12.47 2.38
C PRO A 82 -4.59 -12.63 1.65
N TYR A 83 -4.75 -11.95 0.52
CA TYR A 83 -5.96 -12.06 -0.31
C TYR A 83 -6.05 -13.44 -0.97
N PRO A 84 -7.15 -14.18 -0.81
CA PRO A 84 -7.34 -15.47 -1.49
C PRO A 84 -7.46 -15.32 -3.02
N PRO A 85 -6.80 -16.17 -3.84
CA PRO A 85 -6.00 -17.34 -3.48
C PRO A 85 -4.49 -17.09 -3.37
N TYR A 86 -4.01 -15.87 -3.28
CA TYR A 86 -2.59 -15.48 -3.36
C TYR A 86 -1.85 -15.69 -2.02
N PHE A 87 -2.02 -16.87 -1.41
CA PHE A 87 -1.45 -17.16 -0.11
C PHE A 87 0.08 -17.27 -0.15
N SER A 88 0.65 -17.93 -1.16
CA SER A 88 2.10 -18.05 -1.35
C SER A 88 2.80 -16.70 -1.42
N MET A 89 2.22 -15.77 -2.20
CA MET A 89 2.73 -14.40 -2.29
C MET A 89 2.64 -13.68 -0.92
N GLY A 90 1.56 -13.91 -0.18
CA GLY A 90 1.41 -13.38 1.18
C GLY A 90 2.47 -13.91 2.14
N GLU A 91 2.76 -15.20 2.11
CA GLU A 91 3.80 -15.86 2.92
C GLU A 91 5.20 -15.31 2.58
N ALA A 92 5.49 -15.14 1.30
CA ALA A 92 6.76 -14.57 0.87
C ALA A 92 6.91 -13.09 1.30
N VAL A 93 5.85 -12.29 1.25
CA VAL A 93 5.85 -10.92 1.80
C VAL A 93 6.08 -10.94 3.31
N ALA A 94 5.40 -11.81 4.07
CA ALA A 94 5.59 -11.92 5.51
C ALA A 94 7.03 -12.34 5.86
N THR A 95 7.64 -13.24 5.08
CA THR A 95 9.03 -13.66 5.23
C THR A 95 9.98 -12.48 5.02
N ASN A 96 9.77 -11.68 3.99
CA ASN A 96 10.58 -10.48 3.73
C ASN A 96 10.46 -9.44 4.87
N LEU A 97 9.25 -9.23 5.40
CA LEU A 97 9.01 -8.35 6.53
C LEU A 97 9.70 -8.86 7.80
N ALA A 98 9.61 -10.17 8.07
CA ALA A 98 10.24 -10.80 9.23
C ALA A 98 11.78 -10.68 9.19
N ALA A 99 12.38 -10.71 8.00
CA ALA A 99 13.83 -10.55 7.83
C ALA A 99 14.37 -9.22 8.33
N VAL A 100 13.55 -8.17 8.43
CA VAL A 100 13.88 -6.87 9.01
C VAL A 100 13.24 -6.64 10.38
N GLY A 101 12.68 -7.71 11.00
CA GLY A 101 12.09 -7.63 12.34
C GLY A 101 10.63 -7.18 12.40
N ILE A 102 9.94 -6.97 11.28
CA ILE A 102 8.49 -6.72 11.24
C ILE A 102 7.78 -8.08 11.28
N ARG A 103 7.41 -8.52 12.47
CA ARG A 103 6.82 -9.85 12.70
C ARG A 103 5.30 -9.80 12.52
N THR A 104 4.76 -10.77 11.79
CA THR A 104 3.33 -10.89 11.54
C THR A 104 2.86 -12.33 11.78
N LYS A 105 1.56 -12.48 12.13
CA LYS A 105 0.87 -13.75 12.17
C LYS A 105 -0.06 -13.87 10.97
N ILE A 106 0.24 -14.81 10.08
CA ILE A 106 -0.59 -15.02 8.89
C ILE A 106 -1.93 -15.65 9.31
N LEU A 107 -3.02 -15.01 8.88
CA LEU A 107 -4.38 -15.49 9.04
C LEU A 107 -5.04 -15.62 7.66
N THR A 108 -5.26 -16.85 7.25
CA THR A 108 -5.97 -17.14 5.99
C THR A 108 -7.48 -17.08 6.20
N MET A 109 -8.18 -16.59 5.22
CA MET A 109 -9.65 -16.50 5.22
C MET A 109 -10.21 -17.04 3.91
N GLU A 110 -11.47 -17.47 3.94
CA GLU A 110 -12.23 -17.70 2.71
C GLU A 110 -12.49 -16.35 2.01
N ARG A 111 -12.57 -16.36 0.65
CA ARG A 111 -12.62 -15.15 -0.17
C ARG A 111 -13.79 -14.22 0.18
N GLY A 112 -14.98 -14.77 0.36
CA GLY A 112 -16.18 -13.98 0.69
C GLY A 112 -16.09 -13.37 2.09
N ALA A 113 -15.55 -14.14 3.06
CA ALA A 113 -15.31 -13.67 4.41
C ALA A 113 -14.26 -12.55 4.43
N PHE A 114 -13.16 -12.71 3.66
CA PHE A 114 -12.15 -11.67 3.49
C PHE A 114 -12.77 -10.38 2.93
N GLN A 115 -13.50 -10.47 1.81
CA GLN A 115 -14.13 -9.30 1.18
C GLN A 115 -15.09 -8.58 2.13
N LYS A 116 -15.94 -9.33 2.83
CA LYS A 116 -16.87 -8.75 3.82
C LYS A 116 -16.12 -8.02 4.93
N ALA A 117 -15.09 -8.65 5.51
CA ALA A 117 -14.28 -8.05 6.56
C ALA A 117 -13.48 -6.84 6.06
N TRP A 118 -12.96 -6.91 4.83
CA TRP A 118 -12.25 -5.82 4.18
C TRP A 118 -13.15 -4.59 3.97
N LEU A 119 -14.29 -4.75 3.29
CA LEU A 119 -15.22 -3.66 3.00
C LEU A 119 -15.78 -3.02 4.28
N SER A 120 -16.04 -3.83 5.32
CA SER A 120 -16.48 -3.32 6.61
C SER A 120 -15.35 -2.74 7.48
N LYS A 121 -14.11 -2.67 6.97
CA LYS A 121 -12.91 -2.15 7.66
C LYS A 121 -12.60 -2.85 8.98
N LYS A 122 -12.95 -4.14 9.10
CA LYS A 122 -12.74 -4.95 10.32
C LYS A 122 -11.40 -5.66 10.38
N LEU A 123 -10.67 -5.79 9.26
CA LEU A 123 -9.32 -6.34 9.27
C LEU A 123 -8.37 -5.34 9.92
N LYS A 124 -7.72 -5.76 10.99
CA LYS A 124 -6.70 -4.99 11.70
C LYS A 124 -5.34 -5.63 11.45
N GLY A 125 -4.30 -4.82 11.26
CA GLY A 125 -2.96 -5.30 10.93
C GLY A 125 -2.62 -5.11 9.46
N VAL A 126 -1.86 -6.03 8.91
CA VAL A 126 -1.36 -5.96 7.53
C VAL A 126 -2.28 -6.74 6.59
N CYS A 127 -2.58 -6.18 5.44
CA CYS A 127 -3.35 -6.87 4.40
C CYS A 127 -2.57 -6.84 3.08
N PHE A 128 -2.45 -8.00 2.44
CA PHE A 128 -2.09 -8.08 1.04
C PHE A 128 -3.38 -8.14 0.22
N CYS A 129 -3.58 -7.20 -0.66
CA CYS A 129 -4.81 -7.10 -1.46
C CYS A 129 -4.50 -6.98 -2.94
N VAL A 130 -5.39 -7.54 -3.75
CA VAL A 130 -5.43 -7.34 -5.19
C VAL A 130 -6.66 -6.51 -5.55
N HIS A 131 -6.51 -5.66 -6.54
CA HIS A 131 -7.59 -4.81 -7.01
C HIS A 131 -7.54 -4.69 -8.53
N ALA A 132 -8.63 -5.07 -9.20
CA ALA A 132 -8.78 -4.87 -10.64
C ALA A 132 -8.94 -3.36 -10.92
N PRO A 133 -8.03 -2.73 -11.65
CA PRO A 133 -8.13 -1.31 -11.92
C PRO A 133 -9.21 -1.03 -12.97
N TYR A 134 -9.97 0.04 -12.77
CA TYR A 134 -10.95 0.55 -13.73
C TYR A 134 -10.97 2.08 -13.71
N GLY A 135 -11.55 2.68 -14.74
CA GLY A 135 -11.68 4.12 -14.84
C GLY A 135 -10.38 4.86 -15.18
N ASN A 136 -10.11 5.92 -14.46
CA ASN A 136 -8.93 6.79 -14.61
C ASN A 136 -8.27 7.08 -13.25
N ALA A 137 -7.25 7.94 -13.22
CA ALA A 137 -6.57 8.29 -11.98
C ALA A 137 -7.52 8.86 -10.92
N ALA A 138 -8.49 9.68 -11.29
CA ALA A 138 -9.42 10.27 -10.33
C ALA A 138 -10.34 9.23 -9.69
N SER A 139 -10.91 8.30 -10.48
CA SER A 139 -11.74 7.22 -9.94
C SER A 139 -10.92 6.24 -9.08
N ARG A 140 -9.66 6.01 -9.46
CA ARG A 140 -8.74 5.21 -8.65
C ARG A 140 -8.43 5.88 -7.32
N MET A 141 -8.15 7.20 -7.31
CA MET A 141 -7.92 7.96 -6.08
C MET A 141 -9.15 7.98 -5.16
N ALA A 142 -10.37 7.95 -5.70
CA ALA A 142 -11.60 7.88 -4.91
C ALA A 142 -11.66 6.68 -3.96
N GLU A 143 -10.95 5.61 -4.27
CA GLU A 143 -10.94 4.39 -3.44
C GLU A 143 -9.86 4.41 -2.36
N PHE A 144 -8.79 5.18 -2.54
CA PHE A 144 -7.62 5.14 -1.66
C PHE A 144 -7.45 6.39 -0.79
N VAL A 145 -7.90 7.56 -1.26
CA VAL A 145 -7.59 8.85 -0.63
C VAL A 145 -8.63 9.27 0.41
N PRO A 146 -9.92 9.45 0.06
CA PRO A 146 -10.90 9.90 1.03
C PRO A 146 -11.16 8.81 2.07
N ILE A 147 -11.45 9.24 3.33
CA ILE A 147 -11.64 8.29 4.44
C ILE A 147 -12.78 7.29 4.19
N GLU A 148 -13.76 7.65 3.41
CA GLU A 148 -14.86 6.78 2.97
C GLU A 148 -14.45 5.76 1.90
N GLY A 149 -13.31 5.95 1.24
CA GLY A 149 -12.82 5.06 0.21
C GLY A 149 -12.68 3.60 0.68
N SER A 150 -12.99 2.66 -0.21
CA SER A 150 -13.02 1.22 0.12
C SER A 150 -11.65 0.67 0.55
N PHE A 151 -10.57 1.25 0.04
CA PHE A 151 -9.20 0.89 0.36
C PHE A 151 -8.53 1.82 1.39
N ALA A 152 -9.14 2.96 1.71
CA ALA A 152 -8.62 3.87 2.72
C ALA A 152 -8.72 3.25 4.13
N ARG A 153 -7.63 3.30 4.88
CA ARG A 153 -7.55 2.87 6.30
C ARG A 153 -7.19 4.01 7.24
N GLY A 154 -7.01 5.18 6.69
CA GLY A 154 -6.77 6.45 7.32
C GLY A 154 -6.90 7.53 6.27
N ALA A 155 -6.88 8.79 6.67
CA ALA A 155 -6.87 9.93 5.77
C ALA A 155 -5.82 10.92 6.22
N ASP A 156 -5.09 11.44 5.24
CA ASP A 156 -4.27 12.62 5.41
C ASP A 156 -5.11 13.82 4.99
N PRO A 157 -5.36 14.80 5.89
CA PRO A 157 -6.26 15.92 5.59
C PRO A 157 -5.83 16.74 4.38
N ASP A 158 -4.51 16.92 4.16
CA ASP A 158 -3.99 17.72 3.06
C ASP A 158 -4.18 16.99 1.72
N ILE A 159 -3.92 15.68 1.70
CA ILE A 159 -4.15 14.84 0.51
C ILE A 159 -5.64 14.75 0.19
N GLU A 160 -6.48 14.61 1.21
CA GLU A 160 -7.94 14.57 1.03
C GLU A 160 -8.49 15.90 0.52
N ALA A 161 -8.00 17.03 1.04
CA ALA A 161 -8.38 18.37 0.56
C ALA A 161 -8.01 18.54 -0.91
N LEU A 162 -6.80 18.15 -1.30
CA LEU A 162 -6.34 18.20 -2.69
C LEU A 162 -7.18 17.30 -3.60
N TYR A 163 -7.56 16.10 -3.12
CA TYR A 163 -8.45 15.21 -3.85
C TYR A 163 -9.84 15.84 -4.07
N ARG A 164 -10.43 16.48 -3.05
CA ARG A 164 -11.72 17.16 -3.18
C ARG A 164 -11.65 18.38 -4.10
N GLN A 165 -10.52 19.09 -4.11
CA GLN A 165 -10.28 20.22 -5.01
C GLN A 165 -10.20 19.76 -6.47
N GLN A 166 -9.43 18.71 -6.78
CA GLN A 166 -9.35 18.19 -8.16
C GLN A 166 -10.69 17.70 -8.70
N ALA A 167 -11.59 17.21 -7.82
CA ALA A 167 -12.91 16.73 -8.24
C ALA A 167 -13.82 17.85 -8.79
N ARG A 168 -13.51 19.11 -8.46
CA ARG A 168 -14.26 20.31 -8.91
C ARG A 168 -13.51 21.07 -10.01
N GLU A 169 -12.27 20.70 -10.31
CA GLU A 169 -11.45 21.41 -11.30
C GLU A 169 -11.86 21.00 -12.71
N THR A 170 -12.17 21.99 -13.53
CA THR A 170 -12.57 21.83 -14.94
C THR A 170 -11.40 22.02 -15.91
N ASP A 171 -10.35 22.74 -15.51
CA ASP A 171 -9.12 22.85 -16.29
C ASP A 171 -8.35 21.54 -16.22
N ARG A 172 -8.21 20.89 -17.38
CA ARG A 172 -7.57 19.56 -17.47
C ARG A 172 -6.12 19.56 -16.96
N LYS A 173 -5.33 20.60 -17.25
CA LYS A 173 -3.92 20.68 -16.84
C LYS A 173 -3.79 20.88 -15.33
N LYS A 174 -4.63 21.73 -14.75
CA LYS A 174 -4.66 21.94 -13.31
C LYS A 174 -5.09 20.67 -12.58
N ARG A 175 -6.10 19.98 -13.10
CA ARG A 175 -6.57 18.71 -12.53
C ARG A 175 -5.49 17.63 -12.60
N GLU A 176 -4.78 17.51 -13.73
CA GLU A 176 -3.65 16.60 -13.87
C GLU A 176 -2.55 16.88 -12.85
N ALA A 177 -2.17 18.16 -12.68
CA ALA A 177 -1.15 18.55 -11.71
C ALA A 177 -1.54 18.15 -10.27
N MET A 178 -2.79 18.37 -9.87
CA MET A 178 -3.29 17.94 -8.55
C MET A 178 -3.26 16.42 -8.39
N LEU A 179 -3.68 15.66 -9.41
CA LEU A 179 -3.64 14.20 -9.38
C LEU A 179 -2.21 13.66 -9.35
N HIS A 180 -1.26 14.31 -10.02
CA HIS A 180 0.16 13.97 -9.93
C HIS A 180 0.71 14.26 -8.52
N GLN A 181 0.36 15.39 -7.93
CA GLN A 181 0.76 15.73 -6.57
C GLN A 181 0.25 14.69 -5.55
N ILE A 182 -1.02 14.29 -5.63
CA ILE A 182 -1.58 13.22 -4.78
C ILE A 182 -0.80 11.91 -4.92
N GLN A 183 -0.39 11.55 -6.14
CA GLN A 183 0.35 10.31 -6.40
C GLN A 183 1.80 10.34 -5.87
N GLN A 184 2.36 11.51 -5.61
CA GLN A 184 3.71 11.69 -5.07
C GLN A 184 3.76 11.63 -3.54
N LEU A 185 2.68 12.05 -2.90
CA LEU A 185 2.53 12.08 -1.43
C LEU A 185 2.23 10.70 -0.86
#